data_d6c7d9378965bac72a4ea62b8b65a248
#
_entry.id   d6c7d9378965bac72a4ea62b8b65a248
#
_cell.length_a   1.000
_cell.length_b   1.000
_cell.length_c   1.000
_cell.angle_alpha   90.00
_cell.angle_beta   90.00
_cell.angle_gamma   90.00
#
_symmetry.space_group_name_H-M   'P 1'
#
loop_
_entity.id
_entity.type
_entity.pdbx_description
1 polymer ?
#
loop_
_entity_poly.entity_id
_entity_poly.type
_entity_poly.pdbx_seq_one_letter_code
_entity_poly.pdbx_strand_id
1 'polypeptide(L)'
;RLKVSRVSEDGVEDIVPRILRVIRLGQDVDKTHRFAEEALDRAYAAAREFAEVLKEHPVDGIRFVATSATGDAENREEFEDNIEQILGVRPEVIPGTEEADLSFLGATSVVRRDVEGPYLGVDLGGGSTELVLGGDGVSHPNTQVQAAFSMNIPAARRTERHLKNDPPTEAQIQEAIADIDEHIDEAFKTVPAGKTRTIIGVSGTVTTMTALAMGLTEYDHSAVDGASCSLEDAYAVDNKFLKMPREERLTYKTIHPGRVDVVGGGALLWNRVLAKVSEAAYADHGQRID
;
A
#
# COMPACT_ATOMS: atom_id res chain seq x y z
N ARG A 1 2.04 0.44 -13.01
CA ARG A 1 2.07 -1.05 -12.88
C ARG A 1 1.36 -1.65 -14.07
N LEU A 2 1.89 -2.77 -14.59
CA LEU A 2 1.26 -3.60 -15.59
C LEU A 2 1.21 -5.03 -15.06
N LYS A 3 0.12 -5.73 -15.34
CA LYS A 3 -0.05 -7.17 -15.14
C LYS A 3 -0.89 -7.69 -16.30
N VAL A 4 -0.52 -8.83 -16.86
CA VAL A 4 -1.33 -9.54 -17.87
C VAL A 4 -1.75 -10.86 -17.29
N SER A 5 -3.04 -11.12 -17.22
CA SER A 5 -3.60 -12.33 -16.65
C SER A 5 -4.64 -12.95 -17.59
N ARG A 6 -4.72 -14.28 -17.57
CA ARG A 6 -5.83 -15.03 -18.14
C ARG A 6 -6.86 -15.26 -17.04
N VAL A 7 -8.09 -14.85 -17.29
CA VAL A 7 -9.23 -15.07 -16.38
C VAL A 7 -10.10 -16.17 -16.95
N SER A 8 -10.40 -17.20 -16.16
CA SER A 8 -11.26 -18.32 -16.52
C SER A 8 -12.16 -18.72 -15.34
N GLU A 9 -13.05 -19.67 -15.53
CA GLU A 9 -13.85 -20.25 -14.45
C GLU A 9 -13.00 -20.92 -13.36
N ASP A 10 -11.80 -21.39 -13.70
CA ASP A 10 -10.86 -22.03 -12.79
C ASP A 10 -10.03 -21.02 -11.97
N GLY A 11 -10.10 -19.74 -12.30
CA GLY A 11 -9.40 -18.66 -11.59
C GLY A 11 -8.61 -17.73 -12.50
N VAL A 12 -7.56 -17.12 -11.91
CA VAL A 12 -6.69 -16.12 -12.55
C VAL A 12 -5.28 -16.68 -12.66
N GLU A 13 -4.76 -16.75 -13.89
CA GLU A 13 -3.39 -17.16 -14.21
C GLU A 13 -2.57 -15.95 -14.68
N ASP A 14 -1.41 -15.72 -14.09
CA ASP A 14 -0.51 -14.65 -14.49
C ASP A 14 0.29 -15.04 -15.73
N ILE A 15 0.02 -14.36 -16.85
CA ILE A 15 0.76 -14.51 -18.10
C ILE A 15 2.01 -13.65 -18.11
N VAL A 16 1.87 -12.37 -17.66
CA VAL A 16 3.00 -11.48 -17.39
C VAL A 16 2.88 -11.05 -15.93
N PRO A 17 3.86 -11.39 -15.09
CA PRO A 17 3.87 -10.99 -13.70
C PRO A 17 3.92 -9.46 -13.58
N ARG A 18 3.50 -8.94 -12.42
CA ARG A 18 3.38 -7.51 -12.20
C ARG A 18 4.69 -6.75 -12.45
N ILE A 19 4.71 -5.92 -13.49
CA ILE A 19 5.79 -4.97 -13.76
C ILE A 19 5.52 -3.66 -13.02
N LEU A 20 6.47 -3.20 -12.22
CA LEU A 20 6.36 -1.96 -11.45
C LEU A 20 7.32 -0.89 -12.01
N ARG A 21 6.80 0.32 -12.20
CA ARG A 21 7.61 1.53 -12.43
C ARG A 21 7.18 2.60 -11.43
N VAL A 22 8.15 3.20 -10.77
CA VAL A 22 7.92 4.28 -9.79
C VAL A 22 7.95 5.61 -10.55
N ILE A 23 6.78 6.16 -10.83
CA ILE A 23 6.63 7.39 -11.62
C ILE A 23 6.41 8.64 -10.77
N ARG A 24 5.94 8.50 -9.51
CA ARG A 24 5.61 9.60 -8.59
C ARG A 24 4.69 10.64 -9.23
N LEU A 25 3.63 10.22 -9.90
CA LEU A 25 2.71 11.10 -10.63
C LEU A 25 2.08 12.18 -9.72
N GLY A 26 1.73 11.83 -8.49
CA GLY A 26 1.19 12.75 -7.48
C GLY A 26 2.23 13.69 -6.84
N GLN A 27 3.47 13.77 -7.36
CA GLN A 27 4.49 14.65 -6.80
C GLN A 27 4.03 16.13 -6.85
N ASP A 28 3.96 16.76 -5.67
CA ASP A 28 3.57 18.17 -5.47
C ASP A 28 2.15 18.56 -5.97
N VAL A 29 1.30 17.62 -6.37
CA VAL A 29 -0.09 17.90 -6.81
C VAL A 29 -0.89 18.61 -5.73
N ASP A 30 -0.73 18.24 -4.46
CA ASP A 30 -1.41 18.90 -3.33
C ASP A 30 -1.10 20.39 -3.22
N LYS A 31 0.06 20.84 -3.76
CA LYS A 31 0.49 22.23 -3.70
C LYS A 31 0.20 23.00 -4.98
N THR A 32 0.35 22.33 -6.12
CA THR A 32 0.33 22.95 -7.44
C THR A 32 -0.98 22.71 -8.17
N HIS A 33 -1.79 21.74 -7.71
CA HIS A 33 -2.97 21.22 -8.40
C HIS A 33 -2.69 20.78 -9.84
N ARG A 34 -1.44 20.44 -10.15
CA ARG A 34 -1.02 20.00 -11.49
C ARG A 34 0.04 18.91 -11.40
N PHE A 35 0.04 18.01 -12.35
CA PHE A 35 1.16 17.12 -12.57
C PHE A 35 2.39 17.87 -13.03
N ALA A 36 3.54 17.58 -12.44
CA ALA A 36 4.83 18.10 -12.89
C ALA A 36 5.24 17.46 -14.23
N GLU A 37 5.87 18.24 -15.11
CA GLU A 37 6.29 17.77 -16.43
C GLU A 37 7.18 16.52 -16.35
N GLU A 38 8.14 16.51 -15.43
CA GLU A 38 9.02 15.36 -15.25
C GLU A 38 8.28 14.10 -14.75
N ALA A 39 7.16 14.27 -14.03
CA ALA A 39 6.32 13.15 -13.59
C ALA A 39 5.50 12.59 -14.75
N LEU A 40 5.00 13.47 -15.63
CA LEU A 40 4.33 13.10 -16.89
C LEU A 40 5.29 12.36 -17.82
N ASP A 41 6.51 12.86 -18.00
CA ASP A 41 7.54 12.22 -18.84
C ASP A 41 7.84 10.79 -18.36
N ARG A 42 8.00 10.61 -17.03
CA ARG A 42 8.19 9.28 -16.44
C ARG A 42 6.98 8.37 -16.66
N ALA A 43 5.77 8.92 -16.56
CA ALA A 43 4.54 8.17 -16.79
C ALA A 43 4.40 7.72 -18.24
N TYR A 44 4.66 8.62 -19.19
CA TYR A 44 4.60 8.31 -20.62
C TYR A 44 5.70 7.34 -21.05
N ALA A 45 6.90 7.45 -20.50
CA ALA A 45 7.98 6.47 -20.73
C ALA A 45 7.58 5.07 -20.26
N ALA A 46 7.01 4.98 -19.04
CA ALA A 46 6.51 3.71 -18.52
C ALA A 46 5.35 3.15 -19.36
N ALA A 47 4.42 4.01 -19.82
CA ALA A 47 3.31 3.59 -20.66
C ALA A 47 3.79 3.04 -22.02
N ARG A 48 4.80 3.66 -22.64
CA ARG A 48 5.40 3.14 -23.89
C ARG A 48 6.07 1.78 -23.67
N GLU A 49 6.79 1.60 -22.57
CA GLU A 49 7.34 0.29 -22.22
C GLU A 49 6.23 -0.76 -22.07
N PHE A 50 5.14 -0.42 -21.40
CA PHE A 50 4.00 -1.32 -21.22
C PHE A 50 3.31 -1.63 -22.56
N ALA A 51 3.24 -0.67 -23.48
CA ALA A 51 2.72 -0.91 -24.83
C ALA A 51 3.53 -1.95 -25.60
N GLU A 52 4.88 -1.96 -25.45
CA GLU A 52 5.72 -3.00 -26.07
C GLU A 52 5.44 -4.38 -25.48
N VAL A 53 5.29 -4.48 -24.15
CA VAL A 53 4.90 -5.76 -23.50
C VAL A 53 3.55 -6.26 -24.02
N LEU A 54 2.56 -5.36 -24.17
CA LEU A 54 1.22 -5.73 -24.66
C LEU A 54 1.22 -6.14 -26.13
N LYS A 55 2.17 -5.67 -26.95
CA LYS A 55 2.35 -6.16 -28.34
C LYS A 55 2.84 -7.62 -28.36
N GLU A 56 3.72 -7.98 -27.42
CA GLU A 56 4.23 -9.35 -27.28
C GLU A 56 3.19 -10.29 -26.65
N HIS A 57 2.28 -9.74 -25.86
CA HIS A 57 1.22 -10.47 -25.15
C HIS A 57 -0.15 -9.84 -25.46
N PRO A 58 -0.73 -10.11 -26.66
CA PRO A 58 -2.03 -9.57 -27.01
C PRO A 58 -3.14 -9.96 -26.01
N VAL A 59 -3.99 -9.00 -25.68
CA VAL A 59 -5.08 -9.15 -24.70
C VAL A 59 -6.43 -8.83 -25.32
N ASP A 60 -7.50 -9.43 -24.78
CA ASP A 60 -8.88 -9.17 -25.21
C ASP A 60 -9.42 -7.84 -24.68
N GLY A 61 -8.84 -7.33 -23.60
CA GLY A 61 -9.23 -6.07 -22.97
C GLY A 61 -8.13 -5.50 -22.08
N ILE A 62 -8.14 -4.17 -21.92
CA ILE A 62 -7.26 -3.44 -21.01
C ILE A 62 -8.14 -2.61 -20.10
N ARG A 63 -7.88 -2.68 -18.78
CA ARG A 63 -8.39 -1.74 -17.80
C ARG A 63 -7.23 -0.93 -17.23
N PHE A 64 -7.26 0.36 -17.42
CA PHE A 64 -6.28 1.29 -16.84
C PHE A 64 -6.97 2.12 -15.77
N VAL A 65 -6.60 1.89 -14.51
CA VAL A 65 -7.17 2.58 -13.35
C VAL A 65 -6.19 3.64 -12.85
N ALA A 66 -6.71 4.83 -12.58
CA ALA A 66 -6.01 5.93 -11.92
C ALA A 66 -6.80 6.36 -10.66
N THR A 67 -6.11 6.85 -9.64
CA THR A 67 -6.67 7.16 -8.33
C THR A 67 -6.73 8.66 -8.05
N SER A 68 -7.08 9.06 -6.84
CA SER A 68 -7.38 10.44 -6.40
C SER A 68 -6.39 11.51 -6.88
N ALA A 69 -5.08 11.21 -6.87
CA ALA A 69 -4.05 12.17 -7.33
C ALA A 69 -4.26 12.59 -8.80
N THR A 70 -4.87 11.74 -9.62
CA THR A 70 -5.23 12.07 -11.01
C THR A 70 -6.50 12.92 -11.06
N GLY A 71 -7.47 12.65 -10.18
CA GLY A 71 -8.71 13.41 -10.08
C GLY A 71 -8.50 14.88 -9.73
N ASP A 72 -7.49 15.17 -8.92
CA ASP A 72 -7.21 16.51 -8.36
C ASP A 72 -6.34 17.38 -9.27
N ALA A 73 -5.78 16.83 -10.37
CA ALA A 73 -4.87 17.58 -11.25
C ALA A 73 -5.62 18.31 -12.36
N GLU A 74 -5.40 19.63 -12.49
CA GLU A 74 -5.98 20.49 -13.55
C GLU A 74 -5.59 20.06 -14.96
N ASN A 75 -4.39 19.47 -15.13
CA ASN A 75 -3.90 18.97 -16.41
C ASN A 75 -4.11 17.46 -16.60
N ARG A 76 -5.11 16.89 -15.92
CA ARG A 76 -5.39 15.46 -16.03
C ARG A 76 -5.84 15.04 -17.43
N GLU A 77 -6.60 15.87 -18.13
CA GLU A 77 -7.06 15.57 -19.50
C GLU A 77 -5.88 15.36 -20.44
N GLU A 78 -4.85 16.19 -20.34
CA GLU A 78 -3.61 16.04 -21.11
C GLU A 78 -2.94 14.69 -20.83
N PHE A 79 -2.89 14.29 -19.55
CA PHE A 79 -2.36 12.99 -19.18
C PHE A 79 -3.20 11.84 -19.73
N GLU A 80 -4.52 11.90 -19.57
CA GLU A 80 -5.45 10.88 -20.05
C GLU A 80 -5.38 10.70 -21.57
N ASP A 81 -5.36 11.82 -22.33
CA ASP A 81 -5.27 11.81 -23.81
C ASP A 81 -3.95 11.19 -24.27
N ASN A 82 -2.83 11.53 -23.65
CA ASN A 82 -1.53 10.96 -24.01
C ASN A 82 -1.46 9.46 -23.68
N ILE A 83 -1.99 9.01 -22.55
CA ILE A 83 -2.05 7.59 -22.20
C ILE A 83 -2.92 6.84 -23.21
N GLU A 84 -4.09 7.39 -23.60
CA GLU A 84 -4.97 6.79 -24.58
C GLU A 84 -4.28 6.64 -25.94
N GLN A 85 -3.50 7.64 -26.37
CA GLN A 85 -2.70 7.56 -27.60
C GLN A 85 -1.62 6.46 -27.54
N ILE A 86 -1.02 6.23 -26.38
CA ILE A 86 0.07 5.25 -26.19
C ILE A 86 -0.46 3.83 -26.05
N LEU A 87 -1.52 3.63 -25.26
CA LEU A 87 -2.01 2.31 -24.84
C LEU A 87 -3.33 1.90 -25.52
N GLY A 88 -4.00 2.82 -26.22
CA GLY A 88 -5.29 2.57 -26.83
C GLY A 88 -6.46 2.47 -25.84
N VAL A 89 -6.25 2.86 -24.59
CA VAL A 89 -7.26 2.89 -23.53
C VAL A 89 -7.13 4.17 -22.73
N ARG A 90 -8.26 4.85 -22.47
CA ARG A 90 -8.30 6.02 -21.61
C ARG A 90 -8.23 5.60 -20.14
N PRO A 91 -7.43 6.27 -19.31
CA PRO A 91 -7.43 6.04 -17.85
C PRO A 91 -8.82 6.24 -17.23
N GLU A 92 -9.25 5.30 -16.43
CA GLU A 92 -10.45 5.36 -15.60
C GLU A 92 -10.07 5.92 -14.22
N VAL A 93 -10.48 7.14 -13.91
CA VAL A 93 -10.26 7.73 -12.58
C VAL A 93 -11.36 7.23 -11.66
N ILE A 94 -10.99 6.31 -10.76
CA ILE A 94 -11.94 5.72 -9.81
C ILE A 94 -12.04 6.52 -8.52
N PRO A 95 -13.21 6.54 -7.86
CA PRO A 95 -13.36 7.12 -6.53
C PRO A 95 -12.63 6.30 -5.48
N GLY A 96 -12.25 6.93 -4.37
CA GLY A 96 -11.53 6.26 -3.28
C GLY A 96 -12.28 5.06 -2.67
N THR A 97 -13.61 5.05 -2.74
CA THR A 97 -14.42 3.89 -2.32
C THR A 97 -14.20 2.68 -3.20
N GLU A 98 -14.15 2.85 -4.52
CA GLU A 98 -13.86 1.76 -5.46
C GLU A 98 -12.40 1.31 -5.35
N GLU A 99 -11.47 2.24 -5.14
CA GLU A 99 -10.05 1.91 -4.87
C GLU A 99 -9.95 1.03 -3.62
N ALA A 100 -10.66 1.37 -2.55
CA ALA A 100 -10.72 0.58 -1.32
C ALA A 100 -11.31 -0.81 -1.55
N ASP A 101 -12.41 -0.92 -2.29
CA ASP A 101 -13.05 -2.20 -2.63
C ASP A 101 -12.12 -3.10 -3.43
N LEU A 102 -11.46 -2.55 -4.47
CA LEU A 102 -10.52 -3.30 -5.30
C LEU A 102 -9.25 -3.72 -4.53
N SER A 103 -8.75 -2.83 -3.68
CA SER A 103 -7.60 -3.13 -2.82
C SER A 103 -7.94 -4.24 -1.83
N PHE A 104 -9.11 -4.15 -1.18
CA PHE A 104 -9.58 -5.17 -0.25
C PHE A 104 -9.82 -6.52 -0.93
N LEU A 105 -10.46 -6.53 -2.10
CA LEU A 105 -10.66 -7.73 -2.91
C LEU A 105 -9.32 -8.39 -3.26
N GLY A 106 -8.36 -7.59 -3.72
CA GLY A 106 -7.02 -8.08 -4.04
C GLY A 106 -6.28 -8.64 -2.83
N ALA A 107 -6.34 -7.94 -1.69
CA ALA A 107 -5.71 -8.35 -0.45
C ALA A 107 -6.30 -9.66 0.10
N THR A 108 -7.63 -9.78 0.10
CA THR A 108 -8.32 -10.97 0.63
C THR A 108 -8.23 -12.19 -0.30
N SER A 109 -7.94 -12.00 -1.60
CA SER A 109 -7.83 -13.10 -2.57
C SER A 109 -6.68 -14.07 -2.27
N VAL A 110 -5.63 -13.61 -1.58
CA VAL A 110 -4.45 -14.41 -1.22
C VAL A 110 -4.47 -14.88 0.23
N VAL A 111 -5.47 -14.49 1.01
CA VAL A 111 -5.60 -14.89 2.42
C VAL A 111 -5.89 -16.39 2.50
N ARG A 112 -5.19 -17.07 3.39
CA ARG A 112 -5.39 -18.49 3.65
C ARG A 112 -6.82 -18.74 4.16
N ARG A 113 -7.41 -19.87 3.78
CA ARG A 113 -8.78 -20.24 4.15
C ARG A 113 -8.99 -20.52 5.64
N ASP A 114 -7.91 -20.75 6.37
CA ASP A 114 -7.91 -21.05 7.82
C ASP A 114 -7.80 -19.77 8.68
N VAL A 115 -7.76 -18.59 8.07
CA VAL A 115 -7.68 -17.29 8.78
C VAL A 115 -9.06 -16.69 8.91
N GLU A 116 -9.39 -16.25 10.13
CA GLU A 116 -10.73 -15.75 10.46
C GLU A 116 -10.89 -14.24 10.16
N GLY A 117 -12.05 -13.86 9.59
CA GLY A 117 -12.50 -12.49 9.48
C GLY A 117 -13.39 -12.08 10.67
N PRO A 118 -13.77 -10.80 10.79
CA PRO A 118 -13.53 -9.74 9.81
C PRO A 118 -12.06 -9.38 9.61
N TYR A 119 -11.72 -9.01 8.38
CA TYR A 119 -10.38 -8.59 7.99
C TYR A 119 -10.27 -7.08 8.01
N LEU A 120 -9.15 -6.55 8.48
CA LEU A 120 -8.76 -5.16 8.27
C LEU A 120 -7.65 -5.13 7.21
N GLY A 121 -8.00 -4.69 6.01
CA GLY A 121 -7.05 -4.33 4.97
C GLY A 121 -6.38 -3.00 5.29
N VAL A 122 -5.05 -2.94 5.20
CA VAL A 122 -4.26 -1.73 5.44
C VAL A 122 -3.34 -1.52 4.25
N ASP A 123 -3.58 -0.46 3.48
CA ASP A 123 -2.69 -0.04 2.39
C ASP A 123 -1.87 1.19 2.82
N LEU A 124 -0.57 1.02 3.02
CA LEU A 124 0.34 2.12 3.32
C LEU A 124 0.86 2.75 2.02
N GLY A 125 0.03 3.57 1.41
CA GLY A 125 0.33 4.23 0.15
C GLY A 125 1.39 5.33 0.24
N GLY A 126 1.81 5.82 -0.92
CA GLY A 126 2.78 6.92 -1.01
C GLY A 126 2.16 8.30 -0.75
N GLY A 127 0.83 8.44 -0.81
CA GLY A 127 0.07 9.67 -0.61
C GLY A 127 -0.91 9.60 0.55
N SER A 128 -1.45 8.43 0.82
CA SER A 128 -2.48 8.16 1.84
C SER A 128 -2.27 6.80 2.48
N THR A 129 -3.02 6.53 3.51
CA THR A 129 -3.11 5.21 4.15
C THR A 129 -4.57 4.84 4.28
N GLU A 130 -4.95 3.73 3.66
CA GLU A 130 -6.32 3.24 3.64
C GLU A 130 -6.51 2.16 4.71
N LEU A 131 -7.61 2.27 5.46
CA LEU A 131 -8.12 1.23 6.34
C LEU A 131 -9.45 0.73 5.80
N VAL A 132 -9.57 -0.56 5.55
CA VAL A 132 -10.77 -1.19 4.98
C VAL A 132 -11.14 -2.40 5.82
N LEU A 133 -12.22 -2.29 6.60
CA LEU A 133 -12.78 -3.41 7.34
C LEU A 133 -13.81 -4.13 6.49
N GLY A 134 -13.70 -5.43 6.39
CA GLY A 134 -14.64 -6.24 5.62
C GLY A 134 -14.58 -7.70 5.97
N GLY A 135 -15.46 -8.44 5.29
CA GLY A 135 -15.63 -9.85 5.54
C GLY A 135 -16.59 -10.14 6.69
N ASP A 136 -17.35 -11.23 6.55
CA ASP A 136 -18.32 -11.69 7.54
C ASP A 136 -17.79 -12.84 8.43
N GLY A 137 -16.54 -13.28 8.20
CA GLY A 137 -15.92 -14.42 8.89
C GLY A 137 -16.44 -15.80 8.46
N VAL A 138 -17.42 -15.86 7.56
CA VAL A 138 -18.12 -17.11 7.19
C VAL A 138 -17.92 -17.44 5.70
N SER A 139 -17.99 -16.46 4.82
CA SER A 139 -17.97 -16.64 3.36
C SER A 139 -16.53 -16.58 2.81
N HIS A 140 -16.24 -17.42 1.81
CA HIS A 140 -15.01 -17.32 1.02
C HIS A 140 -15.35 -17.32 -0.47
N PRO A 141 -14.77 -16.43 -1.27
CA PRO A 141 -13.97 -15.26 -0.88
C PRO A 141 -14.82 -14.21 -0.17
N ASN A 142 -14.29 -13.68 0.92
CA ASN A 142 -15.04 -12.75 1.77
C ASN A 142 -14.67 -11.30 1.38
N THR A 143 -15.41 -10.75 0.44
CA THR A 143 -15.07 -9.50 -0.25
C THR A 143 -15.96 -8.32 0.13
N GLN A 144 -16.91 -8.52 1.06
CA GLN A 144 -17.83 -7.46 1.45
C GLN A 144 -17.14 -6.43 2.33
N VAL A 145 -16.93 -5.23 1.81
CA VAL A 145 -16.49 -4.07 2.59
C VAL A 145 -17.62 -3.61 3.51
N GLN A 146 -17.32 -3.45 4.79
CA GLN A 146 -18.23 -2.94 5.83
C GLN A 146 -17.99 -1.45 6.10
N ALA A 147 -16.72 -1.04 6.15
CA ALA A 147 -16.33 0.34 6.37
C ALA A 147 -14.93 0.59 5.77
N ALA A 148 -14.73 1.78 5.24
CA ALA A 148 -13.43 2.21 4.73
C ALA A 148 -13.15 3.66 5.10
N PHE A 149 -11.88 3.98 5.30
CA PHE A 149 -11.43 5.35 5.54
C PHE A 149 -10.03 5.53 4.97
N SER A 150 -9.82 6.62 4.22
CA SER A 150 -8.50 7.02 3.73
C SER A 150 -7.95 8.14 4.61
N MET A 151 -6.87 7.84 5.30
CA MET A 151 -6.13 8.82 6.08
C MET A 151 -5.15 9.55 5.16
N ASN A 152 -5.14 10.88 5.19
CA ASN A 152 -4.15 11.67 4.47
C ASN A 152 -2.79 11.63 5.21
N ILE A 153 -2.31 10.41 5.47
CA ILE A 153 -0.97 10.15 6.00
C ILE A 153 -0.22 9.30 4.97
N PRO A 154 0.67 9.90 4.19
CA PRO A 154 1.58 9.12 3.35
C PRO A 154 2.62 8.41 4.22
N ALA A 155 2.88 7.15 3.93
CA ALA A 155 3.94 6.37 4.58
C ALA A 155 5.33 7.06 4.54
N ALA A 156 5.52 7.97 3.59
CA ALA A 156 6.80 8.64 3.37
C ALA A 156 6.90 10.07 3.90
N ARG A 157 5.90 10.94 3.68
CA ARG A 157 6.10 12.38 3.78
C ARG A 157 5.79 13.02 5.14
N ARG A 158 4.80 12.52 5.91
CA ARG A 158 4.48 13.15 7.20
C ARG A 158 5.41 12.72 8.30
N THR A 159 5.88 11.48 8.25
CA THR A 159 6.92 11.01 9.16
C THR A 159 8.24 11.75 8.94
N GLU A 160 8.56 12.15 7.69
CA GLU A 160 9.71 12.99 7.37
C GLU A 160 9.64 14.41 8.01
N ARG A 161 8.44 14.92 8.30
CA ARG A 161 8.30 16.18 9.04
C ARG A 161 8.88 16.12 10.44
N HIS A 162 8.69 14.99 11.10
CA HIS A 162 9.10 14.78 12.47
C HIS A 162 10.49 14.12 12.55
N LEU A 163 10.78 13.16 11.67
CA LEU A 163 12.01 12.38 11.68
C LEU A 163 13.14 13.08 10.90
N LYS A 164 13.62 14.20 11.41
CA LYS A 164 14.62 15.06 10.74
C LYS A 164 16.06 14.56 10.87
N ASN A 165 16.35 13.77 11.88
CA ASN A 165 17.66 13.17 12.11
C ASN A 165 17.73 11.75 11.54
N ASP A 166 18.92 11.29 11.23
CA ASP A 166 19.16 9.92 10.79
C ASP A 166 20.29 9.30 11.65
N PRO A 167 19.98 8.34 12.52
CA PRO A 167 18.64 7.91 12.93
C PRO A 167 17.87 9.00 13.70
N PRO A 168 16.52 8.92 13.73
CA PRO A 168 15.70 9.89 14.45
C PRO A 168 15.94 9.86 15.96
N THR A 169 15.76 11.01 16.62
CA THR A 169 15.83 11.10 18.08
C THR A 169 14.53 10.56 18.71
N GLU A 170 14.60 10.14 19.97
CA GLU A 170 13.41 9.66 20.68
C GLU A 170 12.30 10.74 20.75
N ALA A 171 12.65 12.01 20.95
CA ALA A 171 11.68 13.11 20.92
C ALA A 171 10.95 13.21 19.56
N GLN A 172 11.68 13.09 18.46
CA GLN A 172 11.10 13.10 17.11
C GLN A 172 10.19 11.89 16.87
N ILE A 173 10.56 10.74 17.39
CA ILE A 173 9.72 9.53 17.31
C ILE A 173 8.42 9.74 18.08
N GLN A 174 8.47 10.30 19.29
CA GLN A 174 7.27 10.56 20.10
C GLN A 174 6.35 11.61 19.46
N GLU A 175 6.88 12.66 18.85
CA GLU A 175 6.08 13.63 18.09
C GLU A 175 5.40 12.98 16.89
N ALA A 176 6.12 12.12 16.15
CA ALA A 176 5.56 11.38 15.02
C ALA A 176 4.46 10.40 15.46
N ILE A 177 4.66 9.69 16.58
CA ILE A 177 3.66 8.79 17.16
C ILE A 177 2.37 9.56 17.48
N ALA A 178 2.47 10.70 18.14
CA ALA A 178 1.30 11.50 18.52
C ALA A 178 0.48 11.94 17.29
N ASP A 179 1.16 12.41 16.23
CA ASP A 179 0.52 12.82 14.97
C ASP A 179 -0.13 11.62 14.25
N ILE A 180 0.55 10.48 14.20
CA ILE A 180 0.02 9.24 13.60
C ILE A 180 -1.21 8.74 14.37
N ASP A 181 -1.12 8.68 15.68
CA ASP A 181 -2.19 8.18 16.54
C ASP A 181 -3.47 9.02 16.42
N GLU A 182 -3.35 10.35 16.34
CA GLU A 182 -4.49 11.25 16.10
C GLU A 182 -5.24 10.91 14.81
N HIS A 183 -4.52 10.63 13.73
CA HIS A 183 -5.13 10.26 12.45
C HIS A 183 -5.76 8.86 12.48
N ILE A 184 -5.12 7.89 13.16
CA ILE A 184 -5.70 6.56 13.34
C ILE A 184 -6.98 6.64 14.18
N ASP A 185 -6.99 7.43 15.26
CA ASP A 185 -8.15 7.64 16.12
C ASP A 185 -9.31 8.30 15.34
N GLU A 186 -9.01 9.22 14.41
CA GLU A 186 -10.02 9.77 13.51
C GLU A 186 -10.61 8.71 12.59
N ALA A 187 -9.74 7.87 11.98
CA ALA A 187 -10.18 6.78 11.11
C ALA A 187 -11.07 5.76 11.86
N PHE A 188 -10.77 5.48 13.12
CA PHE A 188 -11.54 4.54 13.94
C PHE A 188 -12.95 5.03 14.28
N LYS A 189 -13.26 6.32 14.11
CA LYS A 189 -14.64 6.82 14.21
C LYS A 189 -15.53 6.29 13.08
N THR A 190 -14.93 5.99 11.93
CA THR A 190 -15.62 5.45 10.74
C THR A 190 -15.43 3.95 10.62
N VAL A 191 -14.20 3.46 10.85
CA VAL A 191 -13.83 2.04 10.73
C VAL A 191 -13.84 1.42 12.12
N PRO A 192 -14.79 0.52 12.44
CA PRO A 192 -14.86 -0.13 13.74
C PRO A 192 -13.75 -1.20 13.91
N ALA A 193 -12.51 -0.73 14.03
CA ALA A 193 -11.30 -1.55 14.05
C ALA A 193 -11.28 -2.61 15.16
N GLY A 194 -12.04 -2.39 16.25
CA GLY A 194 -12.22 -3.38 17.31
C GLY A 194 -12.78 -4.72 16.85
N LYS A 195 -13.53 -4.75 15.73
CA LYS A 195 -14.07 -5.99 15.15
C LYS A 195 -13.05 -6.85 14.43
N THR A 196 -11.84 -6.34 14.20
CA THR A 196 -10.80 -7.02 13.43
C THR A 196 -10.38 -8.34 14.08
N ARG A 197 -10.32 -9.40 13.29
CA ARG A 197 -9.71 -10.69 13.68
C ARG A 197 -8.35 -10.89 13.02
N THR A 198 -8.20 -10.43 11.79
CA THR A 198 -6.96 -10.54 11.04
C THR A 198 -6.63 -9.22 10.36
N ILE A 199 -5.38 -8.79 10.43
CA ILE A 199 -4.85 -7.62 9.72
C ILE A 199 -4.18 -8.10 8.43
N ILE A 200 -4.54 -7.49 7.30
CA ILE A 200 -3.95 -7.78 5.99
C ILE A 200 -3.26 -6.50 5.51
N GLY A 201 -1.95 -6.48 5.60
CA GLY A 201 -1.17 -5.35 5.12
C GLY A 201 -0.78 -5.49 3.66
N VAL A 202 -0.92 -4.43 2.90
CA VAL A 202 -0.48 -4.36 1.51
C VAL A 202 0.46 -3.17 1.28
N SER A 203 0.94 -3.03 0.03
CA SER A 203 1.88 -1.99 -0.34
C SER A 203 3.34 -2.25 0.06
N GLY A 204 4.20 -1.43 -0.49
CA GLY A 204 5.62 -1.72 -0.47
C GLY A 204 6.31 -1.54 0.87
N THR A 205 5.75 -0.79 1.80
CA THR A 205 6.29 -0.72 3.17
C THR A 205 6.03 -2.02 3.89
N VAL A 206 4.77 -2.46 3.94
CA VAL A 206 4.38 -3.69 4.63
C VAL A 206 5.11 -4.90 4.06
N THR A 207 5.10 -5.07 2.73
CA THR A 207 5.77 -6.21 2.10
C THR A 207 7.28 -6.21 2.30
N THR A 208 7.91 -5.05 2.41
CA THR A 208 9.34 -4.94 2.76
C THR A 208 9.58 -5.35 4.22
N MET A 209 8.76 -4.86 5.16
CA MET A 209 8.89 -5.24 6.57
C MET A 209 8.63 -6.74 6.77
N THR A 210 7.63 -7.31 6.09
CA THR A 210 7.36 -8.75 6.10
C THR A 210 8.55 -9.55 5.56
N ALA A 211 9.13 -9.16 4.43
CA ALA A 211 10.31 -9.83 3.87
C ALA A 211 11.50 -9.81 4.85
N LEU A 212 11.70 -8.69 5.54
CA LEU A 212 12.74 -8.55 6.56
C LEU A 212 12.45 -9.38 7.82
N ALA A 213 11.20 -9.46 8.26
CA ALA A 213 10.78 -10.32 9.37
C ALA A 213 10.98 -11.82 9.05
N MET A 214 10.77 -12.21 7.80
CA MET A 214 11.06 -13.56 7.31
C MET A 214 12.57 -13.85 7.16
N GLY A 215 13.44 -12.85 7.35
CA GLY A 215 14.88 -12.99 7.20
C GLY A 215 15.35 -13.13 5.75
N LEU A 216 14.57 -12.67 4.78
CA LEU A 216 14.96 -12.72 3.37
C LEU A 216 16.16 -11.79 3.13
N THR A 217 17.14 -12.28 2.40
CA THR A 217 18.34 -11.50 2.04
C THR A 217 18.13 -10.63 0.80
N GLU A 218 17.16 -11.00 -0.04
CA GLU A 218 16.69 -10.26 -1.22
C GLU A 218 15.17 -10.29 -1.25
N TYR A 219 14.54 -9.28 -1.87
CA TYR A 219 13.08 -9.25 -1.95
C TYR A 219 12.57 -10.30 -2.92
N ASP A 220 11.76 -11.22 -2.41
CA ASP A 220 11.07 -12.25 -3.19
C ASP A 220 9.55 -12.06 -3.05
N HIS A 221 8.92 -11.60 -4.13
CA HIS A 221 7.48 -11.36 -4.15
C HIS A 221 6.67 -12.64 -3.88
N SER A 222 7.11 -13.77 -4.44
CA SER A 222 6.38 -15.03 -4.31
C SER A 222 6.43 -15.59 -2.88
N ALA A 223 7.50 -15.30 -2.14
CA ALA A 223 7.62 -15.68 -0.75
C ALA A 223 6.81 -14.78 0.20
N VAL A 224 6.67 -13.50 -0.16
CA VAL A 224 5.97 -12.50 0.67
C VAL A 224 4.46 -12.51 0.46
N ASP A 225 4.01 -12.84 -0.75
CA ASP A 225 2.58 -12.83 -1.09
C ASP A 225 1.83 -13.92 -0.30
N GLY A 226 0.85 -13.50 0.51
CA GLY A 226 0.13 -14.38 1.43
C GLY A 226 0.92 -14.87 2.65
N ALA A 227 2.13 -14.32 2.89
CA ALA A 227 2.91 -14.66 4.08
C ALA A 227 2.25 -14.13 5.36
N SER A 228 2.46 -14.84 6.47
CA SER A 228 2.03 -14.41 7.80
C SER A 228 3.25 -14.05 8.65
N CYS A 229 3.10 -13.04 9.49
CA CYS A 229 4.11 -12.58 10.43
C CYS A 229 3.44 -12.35 11.78
N SER A 230 4.08 -12.80 12.87
CA SER A 230 3.58 -12.48 14.21
C SER A 230 3.70 -10.98 14.50
N LEU A 231 2.85 -10.44 15.37
CA LEU A 231 2.97 -9.05 15.80
C LEU A 231 4.32 -8.78 16.48
N GLU A 232 4.86 -9.76 17.22
CA GLU A 232 6.15 -9.64 17.88
C GLU A 232 7.27 -9.42 16.87
N ASP A 233 7.32 -10.25 15.82
CA ASP A 233 8.32 -10.14 14.75
C ASP A 233 8.15 -8.83 13.96
N ALA A 234 6.91 -8.43 13.65
CA ALA A 234 6.61 -7.17 13.00
C ALA A 234 7.12 -5.99 13.81
N TYR A 235 6.80 -5.91 15.11
CA TYR A 235 7.29 -4.86 16.00
C TYR A 235 8.82 -4.84 16.13
N ALA A 236 9.45 -6.01 16.20
CA ALA A 236 10.91 -6.10 16.31
C ALA A 236 11.60 -5.52 15.07
N VAL A 237 11.10 -5.87 13.88
CA VAL A 237 11.63 -5.38 12.60
C VAL A 237 11.35 -3.88 12.43
N ASP A 238 10.13 -3.44 12.67
CA ASP A 238 9.75 -2.03 12.55
C ASP A 238 10.61 -1.13 13.44
N ASN A 239 10.77 -1.51 14.70
CA ASN A 239 11.61 -0.76 15.66
C ASN A 239 13.09 -0.75 15.26
N LYS A 240 13.59 -1.86 14.73
CA LYS A 240 14.97 -1.96 14.22
C LYS A 240 15.18 -0.98 13.08
N PHE A 241 14.32 -0.98 12.06
CA PHE A 241 14.50 -0.17 10.86
C PHE A 241 14.17 1.31 11.09
N LEU A 242 13.29 1.64 12.04
CA LEU A 242 13.07 3.01 12.49
C LEU A 242 14.36 3.64 13.07
N LYS A 243 15.11 2.88 13.88
CA LYS A 243 16.32 3.36 14.58
C LYS A 243 17.62 3.09 13.81
N MET A 244 17.55 2.46 12.65
CA MET A 244 18.72 2.12 11.85
C MET A 244 19.15 3.32 11.00
N PRO A 245 20.44 3.69 10.96
CA PRO A 245 20.95 4.72 10.08
C PRO A 245 20.73 4.38 8.60
N ARG A 246 20.57 5.39 7.77
CA ARG A 246 20.37 5.25 6.31
C ARG A 246 21.46 4.41 5.64
N GLU A 247 22.73 4.65 6.01
CA GLU A 247 23.88 3.93 5.45
C GLU A 247 23.78 2.43 5.71
N GLU A 248 23.31 2.03 6.87
CA GLU A 248 23.08 0.63 7.20
C GLU A 248 21.89 0.06 6.42
N ARG A 249 20.78 0.81 6.31
CA ARG A 249 19.60 0.42 5.51
C ARG A 249 19.94 0.16 4.05
N LEU A 250 20.90 0.89 3.47
CA LEU A 250 21.39 0.70 2.09
C LEU A 250 22.04 -0.68 1.86
N THR A 251 22.48 -1.35 2.91
CA THR A 251 23.10 -2.68 2.79
C THR A 251 22.09 -3.80 2.57
N TYR A 252 20.80 -3.54 2.85
CA TYR A 252 19.71 -4.51 2.75
C TYR A 252 19.17 -4.55 1.32
N LYS A 253 19.46 -5.59 0.57
CA LYS A 253 18.95 -5.78 -0.81
C LYS A 253 17.42 -6.00 -0.86
N THR A 254 16.82 -6.35 0.27
CA THR A 254 15.37 -6.46 0.43
C THR A 254 14.68 -5.09 0.31
N ILE A 255 15.40 -4.00 0.59
CA ILE A 255 14.90 -2.63 0.50
C ILE A 255 15.21 -2.07 -0.88
N HIS A 256 14.16 -1.72 -1.64
CA HIS A 256 14.36 -1.05 -2.92
C HIS A 256 15.10 0.29 -2.72
N PRO A 257 16.16 0.60 -3.50
CA PRO A 257 16.96 1.84 -3.33
C PRO A 257 16.14 3.13 -3.24
N GLY A 258 15.06 3.24 -4.00
CA GLY A 258 14.15 4.40 -3.97
C GLY A 258 13.27 4.49 -2.72
N ARG A 259 13.39 3.57 -1.76
CA ARG A 259 12.61 3.53 -0.51
C ARG A 259 13.45 3.65 0.74
N VAL A 260 14.78 3.59 0.64
CA VAL A 260 15.69 3.60 1.79
C VAL A 260 15.45 4.80 2.72
N ASP A 261 15.13 5.96 2.14
CA ASP A 261 14.90 7.20 2.89
C ASP A 261 13.57 7.18 3.65
N VAL A 262 12.57 6.44 3.17
CA VAL A 262 11.20 6.46 3.70
C VAL A 262 10.84 5.23 4.52
N VAL A 263 11.69 4.20 4.50
CA VAL A 263 11.39 2.92 5.14
C VAL A 263 11.24 3.03 6.66
N GLY A 264 12.03 3.86 7.32
CA GLY A 264 11.94 4.06 8.78
C GLY A 264 10.62 4.72 9.19
N GLY A 265 10.19 5.74 8.47
CA GLY A 265 8.90 6.38 8.71
C GLY A 265 7.72 5.46 8.38
N GLY A 266 7.83 4.68 7.32
CA GLY A 266 6.83 3.67 6.97
C GLY A 266 6.73 2.55 8.02
N ALA A 267 7.86 2.10 8.56
CA ALA A 267 7.91 1.14 9.66
C ALA A 267 7.22 1.67 10.92
N LEU A 268 7.47 2.94 11.27
CA LEU A 268 6.79 3.57 12.41
C LEU A 268 5.27 3.62 12.22
N LEU A 269 4.80 4.06 11.04
CA LEU A 269 3.37 4.10 10.74
C LEU A 269 2.74 2.70 10.80
N TRP A 270 3.39 1.69 10.22
CA TRP A 270 2.91 0.31 10.29
C TRP A 270 2.83 -0.19 11.72
N ASN A 271 3.87 0.03 12.51
CA ASN A 271 3.91 -0.31 13.93
C ASN A 271 2.74 0.31 14.71
N ARG A 272 2.44 1.60 14.47
CA ARG A 272 1.33 2.28 15.17
C ARG A 272 -0.04 1.74 14.75
N VAL A 273 -0.25 1.45 13.45
CA VAL A 273 -1.48 0.81 12.99
C VAL A 273 -1.69 -0.54 13.67
N LEU A 274 -0.67 -1.40 13.66
CA LEU A 274 -0.72 -2.71 14.33
C LEU A 274 -1.05 -2.58 15.82
N ALA A 275 -0.39 -1.66 16.54
CA ALA A 275 -0.62 -1.44 17.97
C ALA A 275 -2.05 -0.97 18.26
N LYS A 276 -2.52 0.07 17.57
CA LYS A 276 -3.85 0.65 17.79
C LYS A 276 -4.98 -0.32 17.43
N VAL A 277 -4.81 -1.08 16.34
CA VAL A 277 -5.80 -2.11 15.96
C VAL A 277 -5.84 -3.25 16.99
N SER A 278 -4.68 -3.72 17.44
CA SER A 278 -4.60 -4.77 18.48
C SER A 278 -5.21 -4.32 19.80
N GLU A 279 -4.98 -3.06 20.22
CA GLU A 279 -5.60 -2.47 21.41
C GLU A 279 -7.12 -2.41 21.27
N ALA A 280 -7.63 -1.93 20.11
CA ALA A 280 -9.06 -1.84 19.83
C ALA A 280 -9.73 -3.22 19.81
N ALA A 281 -9.11 -4.20 19.16
CA ALA A 281 -9.61 -5.56 19.08
C ALA A 281 -9.65 -6.23 20.47
N TYR A 282 -8.59 -6.07 21.26
CA TYR A 282 -8.58 -6.58 22.63
C TYR A 282 -9.66 -5.95 23.51
N ALA A 283 -9.92 -4.65 23.35
CA ALA A 283 -10.99 -3.95 24.09
C ALA A 283 -12.39 -4.41 23.69
N ASP A 284 -12.60 -4.75 22.41
CA ASP A 284 -13.91 -5.15 21.88
C ASP A 284 -14.26 -6.62 22.22
N HIS A 285 -13.33 -7.55 22.00
CA HIS A 285 -13.63 -8.98 22.13
C HIS A 285 -12.68 -9.77 23.03
N GLY A 286 -11.72 -9.11 23.71
CA GLY A 286 -10.84 -9.73 24.70
C GLY A 286 -9.78 -10.68 24.13
N GLN A 287 -9.62 -10.74 22.81
CA GLN A 287 -8.61 -11.55 22.13
C GLN A 287 -7.56 -10.63 21.50
N ARG A 288 -6.31 -11.03 21.57
CA ARG A 288 -5.23 -10.36 20.82
C ARG A 288 -5.24 -10.86 19.39
N ILE A 289 -4.86 -9.99 18.48
CA ILE A 289 -4.50 -10.37 17.11
C ILE A 289 -3.07 -10.90 17.21
N ASP A 290 -2.84 -12.10 16.73
CA ASP A 290 -1.52 -12.75 16.73
C ASP A 290 -0.80 -12.59 15.39
#